data_bb7674d578b9402de6f74025a4ef38ae
#
_entry.id   bb7674d578b9402de6f74025a4ef38ae
#
_cell.length_a   1.000
_cell.length_b   1.000
_cell.length_c   1.000
_cell.angle_alpha   90.00
_cell.angle_beta   90.00
_cell.angle_gamma   90.00
#
_symmetry.space_group_name_H-M   'P 1'
#
loop_
_entity.id
_entity.type
_entity.pdbx_description
1 polymer ?
#
loop_
_entity_poly.entity_id
_entity_poly.type
_entity_poly.pdbx_seq_one_letter_code
_entity_poly.pdbx_strand_id
1 'polypeptide(L)'
;MTDIKELQSQADAFNDFVKREVKVWMVRRGEDLLTLAAKTGISKSKLSRSVYRSEGSLPVRDLKTICAALNVDMTVIISAADNALREQMATPLTDAQLAAQILARAEAATKAGYTLAAHPADDIITEDPASA
;
A
#
# COMPACT_ATOMS: atom_id res chain seq x y z
N MET A 1 18.44 0.76 -21.17
CA MET A 1 17.11 0.82 -21.80
C MET A 1 16.26 -0.32 -21.29
N THR A 2 15.04 -0.04 -20.90
CA THR A 2 14.16 -1.06 -20.33
C THR A 2 13.54 -1.89 -21.46
N ASP A 3 13.64 -3.21 -21.33
CA ASP A 3 13.08 -4.15 -22.29
C ASP A 3 11.56 -4.20 -22.21
N ILE A 4 10.90 -4.51 -23.32
CA ILE A 4 9.44 -4.63 -23.39
C ILE A 4 8.92 -5.68 -22.41
N LYS A 5 9.62 -6.82 -22.30
CA LYS A 5 9.22 -7.87 -21.34
C LYS A 5 9.31 -7.38 -19.90
N GLU A 6 10.29 -6.58 -19.60
CA GLU A 6 10.44 -6.02 -18.26
C GLU A 6 9.33 -5.04 -17.95
N LEU A 7 8.96 -4.18 -18.92
CA LEU A 7 7.85 -3.25 -18.75
C LEU A 7 6.53 -3.98 -18.52
N GLN A 8 6.30 -5.06 -19.28
CA GLN A 8 5.09 -5.85 -19.12
C GLN A 8 5.06 -6.57 -17.78
N SER A 9 6.22 -7.08 -17.34
CA SER A 9 6.33 -7.73 -16.04
C SER A 9 6.04 -6.76 -14.90
N GLN A 10 6.54 -5.52 -15.01
CA GLN A 10 6.26 -4.48 -14.02
C GLN A 10 4.78 -4.13 -14.00
N ALA A 11 4.15 -4.04 -15.17
CA ALA A 11 2.73 -3.74 -15.25
C ALA A 11 1.87 -4.86 -14.64
N ASP A 12 2.25 -6.12 -14.88
CA ASP A 12 1.57 -7.26 -14.30
C ASP A 12 1.71 -7.27 -12.77
N ALA A 13 2.90 -7.00 -12.27
CA ALA A 13 3.14 -6.91 -10.82
C ALA A 13 2.32 -5.78 -10.21
N PHE A 14 2.27 -4.63 -10.86
CA PHE A 14 1.45 -3.50 -10.39
C PHE A 14 -0.02 -3.90 -10.31
N ASN A 15 -0.53 -4.57 -11.35
CA ASN A 15 -1.91 -5.03 -11.38
C ASN A 15 -2.22 -5.98 -10.22
N ASP A 16 -1.29 -6.88 -9.89
CA ASP A 16 -1.45 -7.80 -8.77
C ASP A 16 -1.46 -7.04 -7.43
N PHE A 17 -0.64 -6.01 -7.28
CA PHE A 17 -0.66 -5.18 -6.07
C PHE A 17 -1.96 -4.39 -5.94
N VAL A 18 -2.51 -3.90 -7.06
CA VAL A 18 -3.82 -3.22 -7.06
C VAL A 18 -4.90 -4.18 -6.57
N LYS A 19 -4.92 -5.40 -7.10
CA LYS A 19 -5.89 -6.42 -6.67
C LYS A 19 -5.78 -6.71 -5.18
N ARG A 20 -4.56 -6.80 -4.68
CA ARG A 20 -4.31 -7.04 -3.25
C ARG A 20 -4.87 -5.90 -2.39
N GLU A 21 -4.65 -4.65 -2.81
CA GLU A 21 -5.18 -3.49 -2.08
C GLU A 21 -6.70 -3.46 -2.09
N VAL A 22 -7.33 -3.82 -3.21
CA VAL A 22 -8.79 -3.92 -3.28
C VAL A 22 -9.29 -4.93 -2.25
N LYS A 23 -8.65 -6.09 -2.15
CA LYS A 23 -9.04 -7.12 -1.17
C LYS A 23 -8.88 -6.62 0.26
N VAL A 24 -7.81 -5.88 0.55
CA VAL A 24 -7.59 -5.29 1.88
C VAL A 24 -8.75 -4.36 2.23
N TRP A 25 -9.15 -3.50 1.31
CA TRP A 25 -10.26 -2.56 1.56
C TRP A 25 -11.61 -3.25 1.65
N MET A 26 -11.82 -4.34 0.90
CA MET A 26 -13.01 -5.16 1.05
C MET A 26 -13.14 -5.68 2.48
N VAL A 27 -12.05 -6.21 3.03
CA VAL A 27 -12.04 -6.70 4.41
C VAL A 27 -12.30 -5.55 5.38
N ARG A 28 -11.65 -4.42 5.19
CA ARG A 28 -11.83 -3.25 6.08
C ARG A 28 -13.27 -2.73 6.08
N ARG A 29 -13.96 -2.82 4.94
CA ARG A 29 -15.33 -2.34 4.80
C ARG A 29 -16.38 -3.42 5.06
N GLY A 30 -15.95 -4.64 5.36
CA GLY A 30 -16.87 -5.75 5.60
C GLY A 30 -17.62 -6.20 4.36
N GLU A 31 -17.03 -6.04 3.17
CA GLU A 31 -17.63 -6.43 1.90
C GLU A 31 -17.08 -7.75 1.43
N ASP A 32 -17.92 -8.56 0.80
CA ASP A 32 -17.49 -9.77 0.11
C ASP A 32 -17.85 -9.66 -1.37
N LEU A 33 -17.57 -10.71 -2.14
CA LEU A 33 -17.87 -10.69 -3.57
C LEU A 33 -19.35 -10.49 -3.85
N LEU A 34 -20.20 -11.08 -3.05
CA LEU A 34 -21.63 -11.01 -3.27
C LEU A 34 -22.17 -9.59 -3.02
N THR A 35 -21.78 -8.98 -1.89
CA THR A 35 -22.23 -7.63 -1.58
C THR A 35 -21.62 -6.61 -2.52
N LEU A 36 -20.36 -6.81 -2.91
CA LEU A 36 -19.72 -5.91 -3.86
C LEU A 36 -20.35 -5.98 -5.24
N ALA A 37 -20.72 -7.19 -5.69
CA ALA A 37 -21.42 -7.37 -6.96
C ALA A 37 -22.75 -6.63 -6.94
N ALA A 38 -23.49 -6.71 -5.84
CA ALA A 38 -24.76 -6.02 -5.70
C ALA A 38 -24.59 -4.49 -5.76
N LYS A 39 -23.53 -3.96 -5.17
CA LYS A 39 -23.29 -2.51 -5.14
C LYS A 39 -22.73 -1.96 -6.43
N THR A 40 -21.95 -2.74 -7.18
CA THR A 40 -21.26 -2.26 -8.37
C THR A 40 -21.98 -2.59 -9.67
N GLY A 41 -22.87 -3.58 -9.65
CA GLY A 41 -23.45 -4.10 -10.87
C GLY A 41 -22.54 -4.98 -11.68
N ILE A 42 -21.34 -5.26 -11.18
CA ILE A 42 -20.39 -6.17 -11.81
C ILE A 42 -20.69 -7.57 -11.32
N SER A 43 -20.73 -8.56 -12.23
CA SER A 43 -21.08 -9.92 -11.85
C SER A 43 -20.05 -10.51 -10.88
N LYS A 44 -20.52 -11.39 -10.00
CA LYS A 44 -19.65 -12.07 -9.04
C LYS A 44 -18.52 -12.82 -9.73
N SER A 45 -18.83 -13.48 -10.88
CA SER A 45 -17.82 -14.19 -11.66
C SER A 45 -16.74 -13.26 -12.17
N LYS A 46 -17.13 -12.10 -12.71
CA LYS A 46 -16.17 -11.12 -13.21
C LYS A 46 -15.32 -10.54 -12.09
N LEU A 47 -15.92 -10.22 -10.96
CA LEU A 47 -15.19 -9.75 -9.78
C LEU A 47 -14.20 -10.80 -9.29
N SER A 48 -14.61 -12.06 -9.26
CA SER A 48 -13.73 -13.14 -8.85
C SER A 48 -12.50 -13.23 -9.74
N ARG A 49 -12.69 -13.15 -11.06
CA ARG A 49 -11.56 -13.19 -12.00
C ARG A 49 -10.69 -11.94 -11.91
N SER A 50 -11.32 -10.77 -11.79
CA SER A 50 -10.59 -9.50 -11.83
C SER A 50 -9.84 -9.20 -10.53
N VAL A 51 -10.37 -9.63 -9.40
CA VAL A 51 -9.83 -9.25 -8.09
C VAL A 51 -9.06 -10.38 -7.43
N TYR A 52 -9.60 -11.61 -7.45
CA TYR A 52 -9.01 -12.71 -6.69
C TYR A 52 -8.04 -13.58 -7.47
N ARG A 53 -8.21 -13.69 -8.79
CA ARG A 53 -7.30 -14.50 -9.59
C ARG A 53 -6.12 -13.66 -10.07
N SER A 54 -4.97 -14.30 -10.18
CA SER A 54 -3.79 -13.65 -10.73
C SER A 54 -3.83 -13.57 -12.26
N GLU A 55 -4.82 -14.19 -12.88
CA GLU A 55 -5.01 -14.11 -14.34
C GLU A 55 -5.83 -12.88 -14.70
N GLY A 56 -5.48 -12.27 -15.81
CA GLY A 56 -6.20 -11.11 -16.30
C GLY A 56 -5.98 -9.86 -15.48
N SER A 57 -6.48 -8.77 -15.97
CA SER A 57 -6.30 -7.47 -15.36
C SER A 57 -7.61 -6.95 -14.80
N LEU A 58 -7.49 -6.07 -13.81
CA LEU A 58 -8.62 -5.31 -13.30
C LEU A 58 -8.73 -4.02 -14.12
N PRO A 59 -9.79 -3.86 -14.93
CA PRO A 59 -9.93 -2.64 -15.72
C PRO A 59 -10.07 -1.40 -14.84
N VAL A 60 -9.53 -0.30 -15.30
CA VAL A 60 -9.59 0.97 -14.56
C VAL A 60 -11.03 1.37 -14.27
N ARG A 61 -11.92 1.16 -15.23
CA ARG A 61 -13.35 1.46 -15.08
C ARG A 61 -13.95 0.67 -13.91
N ASP A 62 -13.66 -0.62 -13.85
CA ASP A 62 -14.17 -1.49 -12.78
C ASP A 62 -13.55 -1.10 -11.44
N LEU A 63 -12.25 -0.78 -11.44
CA LEU A 63 -11.58 -0.32 -10.23
C LEU A 63 -12.24 0.94 -9.69
N LYS A 64 -12.58 1.89 -10.55
CA LYS A 64 -13.25 3.12 -10.12
C LYS A 64 -14.60 2.83 -9.50
N THR A 65 -15.37 1.93 -10.09
CA THR A 65 -16.68 1.52 -9.57
C THR A 65 -16.53 0.83 -8.22
N ILE A 66 -15.56 -0.06 -8.10
CA ILE A 66 -15.28 -0.77 -6.85
C ILE A 66 -14.88 0.21 -5.74
N CYS A 67 -14.00 1.15 -6.05
CA CYS A 67 -13.56 2.16 -5.08
C CYS A 67 -14.75 3.00 -4.60
N ALA A 68 -15.65 3.38 -5.49
CA ALA A 68 -16.84 4.12 -5.12
C ALA A 68 -17.73 3.30 -4.18
N ALA A 69 -17.90 2.01 -4.48
CA ALA A 69 -18.69 1.11 -3.63
C ALA A 69 -18.06 0.89 -2.26
N LEU A 70 -16.73 0.86 -2.20
CA LEU A 70 -15.99 0.70 -0.94
C LEU A 70 -15.80 2.02 -0.20
N ASN A 71 -16.20 3.12 -0.81
CA ASN A 71 -16.02 4.46 -0.25
C ASN A 71 -14.54 4.73 0.07
N VAL A 72 -13.68 4.43 -0.89
CA VAL A 72 -12.24 4.68 -0.79
C VAL A 72 -11.80 5.46 -2.03
N ASP A 73 -10.89 6.40 -1.84
CA ASP A 73 -10.34 7.15 -2.96
C ASP A 73 -9.43 6.23 -3.78
N MET A 74 -9.64 6.22 -5.09
CA MET A 74 -8.84 5.39 -6.00
C MET A 74 -7.35 5.69 -5.90
N THR A 75 -6.98 6.94 -5.61
CA THR A 75 -5.57 7.31 -5.46
C THR A 75 -4.91 6.61 -4.29
N VAL A 76 -5.65 6.29 -3.23
CA VAL A 76 -5.12 5.53 -2.09
C VAL A 76 -4.67 4.14 -2.54
N ILE A 77 -5.51 3.46 -3.31
CA ILE A 77 -5.21 2.11 -3.80
C ILE A 77 -4.06 2.14 -4.80
N ILE A 78 -4.08 3.07 -5.74
CA ILE A 78 -3.04 3.19 -6.77
C ILE A 78 -1.69 3.54 -6.13
N SER A 79 -1.66 4.46 -5.18
CA SER A 79 -0.43 4.85 -4.49
C SER A 79 0.16 3.69 -3.69
N ALA A 80 -0.68 2.94 -2.99
CA ALA A 80 -0.22 1.78 -2.23
C ALA A 80 0.37 0.71 -3.15
N ALA A 81 -0.28 0.46 -4.28
CA ALA A 81 0.21 -0.51 -5.27
C ALA A 81 1.53 -0.06 -5.90
N ASP A 82 1.63 1.21 -6.23
CA ASP A 82 2.85 1.77 -6.83
C ASP A 82 4.02 1.72 -5.85
N ASN A 83 3.78 2.04 -4.59
CA ASN A 83 4.81 1.94 -3.55
C ASN A 83 5.27 0.50 -3.34
N ALA A 84 4.34 -0.46 -3.34
CA ALA A 84 4.67 -1.87 -3.23
C ALA A 84 5.53 -2.35 -4.40
N LEU A 85 5.21 -1.89 -5.61
CA LEU A 85 5.99 -2.22 -6.80
C LEU A 85 7.41 -1.66 -6.70
N ARG A 86 7.55 -0.42 -6.26
CA ARG A 86 8.86 0.21 -6.07
C ARG A 86 9.70 -0.55 -5.07
N GLU A 87 9.11 -0.99 -3.96
CA GLU A 87 9.81 -1.78 -2.96
C GLU A 87 10.25 -3.12 -3.51
N GLN A 88 9.40 -3.77 -4.31
CA GLN A 88 9.76 -5.04 -4.94
C GLN A 88 10.91 -4.89 -5.93
N MET A 89 10.98 -3.77 -6.62
CA MET A 89 12.01 -3.50 -7.62
C MET A 89 13.32 -2.98 -7.03
N ALA A 90 13.32 -2.63 -5.73
CA ALA A 90 14.51 -2.12 -5.08
C ALA A 90 15.58 -3.20 -5.03
N THR A 91 16.84 -2.79 -5.25
CA THR A 91 17.97 -3.71 -5.13
C THR A 91 18.07 -4.19 -3.68
N PRO A 92 18.28 -5.49 -3.46
CA PRO A 92 18.44 -6.00 -2.10
C PRO A 92 19.56 -5.27 -1.37
N LEU A 93 19.29 -4.88 -0.12
CA LEU A 93 20.23 -4.11 0.69
C LEU A 93 21.17 -5.05 1.44
N THR A 94 22.43 -4.64 1.60
CA THR A 94 23.34 -5.29 2.54
C THR A 94 22.89 -4.96 3.95
N ASP A 95 23.39 -5.72 4.94
CA ASP A 95 23.05 -5.46 6.34
C ASP A 95 23.43 -4.03 6.76
N ALA A 96 24.59 -3.54 6.29
CA ALA A 96 25.03 -2.18 6.60
C ALA A 96 24.10 -1.13 5.96
N GLN A 97 23.68 -1.36 4.72
CA GLN A 97 22.76 -0.45 4.04
C GLN A 97 21.39 -0.45 4.69
N LEU A 98 20.91 -1.63 5.11
CA LEU A 98 19.64 -1.74 5.78
C LEU A 98 19.66 -1.00 7.12
N ALA A 99 20.72 -1.17 7.90
CA ALA A 99 20.88 -0.48 9.18
C ALA A 99 20.89 1.03 8.97
N ALA A 100 21.62 1.52 7.97
CA ALA A 100 21.67 2.94 7.64
C ALA A 100 20.31 3.48 7.24
N GLN A 101 19.53 2.71 6.49
CA GLN A 101 18.20 3.11 6.06
C GLN A 101 17.22 3.18 7.23
N ILE A 102 17.29 2.22 8.14
CA ILE A 102 16.46 2.21 9.35
C ILE A 102 16.77 3.43 10.20
N LEU A 103 18.07 3.73 10.38
CA LEU A 103 18.49 4.90 11.15
C LEU A 103 17.99 6.20 10.52
N ALA A 104 18.11 6.32 9.20
CA ALA A 104 17.63 7.50 8.48
C ALA A 104 16.12 7.71 8.65
N ARG A 105 15.36 6.63 8.63
CA ARG A 105 13.91 6.70 8.85
C ARG A 105 13.59 7.15 10.27
N ALA A 106 14.33 6.66 11.25
CA ALA A 106 14.15 7.05 12.64
C ALA A 106 14.45 8.55 12.84
N GLU A 107 15.52 9.03 12.23
CA GLU A 107 15.87 10.46 12.27
C GLU A 107 14.81 11.32 11.59
N ALA A 108 14.32 10.90 10.45
CA ALA A 108 13.28 11.62 9.73
C ALA A 108 11.98 11.69 10.54
N ALA A 109 11.61 10.61 11.21
CA ALA A 109 10.45 10.57 12.09
C ALA A 109 10.61 11.54 13.25
N THR A 110 11.77 11.60 13.86
CA THR A 110 12.07 12.53 14.94
C THR A 110 11.95 13.97 14.47
N LYS A 111 12.54 14.29 13.31
CA LYS A 111 12.48 15.64 12.75
C LYS A 111 11.07 16.04 12.35
N ALA A 112 10.24 15.08 12.00
CA ALA A 112 8.86 15.37 11.62
C ALA A 112 7.95 15.64 12.83
N GLY A 113 8.48 15.63 14.05
CA GLY A 113 7.73 16.03 15.24
C GLY A 113 7.11 14.89 16.00
N TYR A 114 7.65 13.72 15.85
CA TYR A 114 7.31 12.64 16.77
C TYR A 114 8.03 12.78 18.07
N THR A 115 8.48 13.99 18.26
CA THR A 115 8.88 14.34 19.56
C THR A 115 7.63 14.36 20.36
N LEU A 116 7.43 13.58 21.00
CA LEU A 116 6.34 13.46 21.69
C LEU A 116 6.29 14.09 22.96
N ALA A 117 6.33 14.73 22.96
CA ALA A 117 6.31 15.04 23.72
C ALA A 117 6.53 14.42 24.58
N ALA A 118 6.92 14.51 24.36
CA ALA A 118 7.42 14.30 24.57
C ALA A 118 7.94 14.13 25.17
N HIS A 119 8.00 14.30 25.63
CA HIS A 119 8.70 14.38 25.65
C HIS A 119 9.18 14.54 26.09
N PRO A 120 8.99 14.44 26.67
CA PRO A 120 9.75 14.85 26.72
C PRO A 120 10.32 14.79 27.05
N ALA A 121 10.27 14.65 27.55
CA ALA A 121 11.06 14.99 27.31
C ALA A 121 11.53 14.83 27.46
N ASP A 122 11.26 14.80 28.06
CA ASP A 122 11.81 15.03 27.68
C ASP A 122 12.01 14.47 27.74
N ASP A 123 11.65 14.27 28.46
CA ASP A 123 11.94 14.22 28.12
C ASP A 123 12.08 13.33 28.26
N ILE A 124 12.04 12.84 28.75
CA ILE A 124 12.37 12.64 28.44
C ILE A 124 12.76 12.16 28.69
N ILE A 125 12.80 11.91 29.31
CA ILE A 125 13.37 12.03 29.03
C ILE A 125 13.90 12.02 29.36
N THR A 126 13.74 12.00 30.16
CA THR A 126 14.29 12.51 29.90
C THR A 126 14.57 12.58 30.30
N GLU A 127 14.46 12.43 30.83
CA GLU A 127 14.80 13.08 30.72
C GLU A 127 15.06 13.18 31.09
N ASP A 128 14.85 13.03 32.05
CA ASP A 128 15.14 13.69 32.09
C ASP A 128 15.47 13.60 32.71
N PRO A 129 15.58 13.24 33.38
CA PRO A 129 15.93 13.81 33.60
C PRO A 129 16.08 14.15 33.94
N ALA A 130 15.94 14.05 34.47
CA ALA A 130 16.12 14.75 34.28
C ALA A 130 16.08 14.93 34.34
N SER A 131 15.87 14.73 34.60
CA SER A 131 15.80 15.13 34.05
C SER A 131 15.74 15.09 34.08
N ALA A 132 15.75 14.98 34.91
CA ALA A 132 15.62 15.42 34.42
C ALA A 132 15.59 15.62 34.32
#